data_3f5ea3dad5a7975d75433d6fb2638336
#
_entry.id   3f5ea3dad5a7975d75433d6fb2638336
#
_cell.length_a   1.000
_cell.length_b   1.000
_cell.length_c   1.000
_cell.angle_alpha   90.00
_cell.angle_beta   90.00
_cell.angle_gamma   90.00
#
_symmetry.space_group_name_H-M   'P 1'
#
loop_
_entity.id
_entity.type
_entity.pdbx_description
1 polymer ?
#
loop_
_entity_poly.entity_id
_entity_poly.type
_entity_poly.pdbx_seq_one_letter_code
_entity_poly.pdbx_strand_id
1 'polypeptide(L)'
;MPKKRNGERLRLGIMGGTFDPIHLGHLVTAEEACQQFNLDHVVFMPSGEPPHKDKRKVTAAEHRYLMTMLAVVANPKFTLSRLEIESKQPSYTVDTVRRFYELYGDNLTLYFITGADAILDITTWKDYKELLERCSFIATSRPGYSLQKLQELLGSAFSVIMRHIHLLEVPAMAISSTEIRRRVAAGKTIRYLTPRPVEQYIYKNRLYIPHSLD
;
A
#
# COMPACT_ATOMS: atom_id res chain seq x y z
N MET A 1 11.89 -2.12 13.83
CA MET A 1 11.36 -3.37 13.28
C MET A 1 10.35 -3.96 14.26
N PRO A 2 9.20 -4.49 13.78
CA PRO A 2 8.20 -5.15 14.61
C PRO A 2 8.86 -6.28 15.41
N LYS A 3 8.62 -6.32 16.73
CA LYS A 3 9.16 -7.36 17.61
C LYS A 3 8.07 -8.37 17.92
N LYS A 4 8.45 -9.66 17.98
CA LYS A 4 7.57 -10.75 18.42
C LYS A 4 7.10 -10.56 19.86
N ARG A 5 5.84 -10.88 20.14
CA ARG A 5 5.42 -11.29 21.47
C ARG A 5 5.83 -12.76 21.68
N ASN A 6 6.18 -13.13 22.90
CA ASN A 6 6.74 -14.43 23.27
C ASN A 6 5.99 -15.61 22.62
N GLY A 7 6.66 -16.33 21.71
CA GLY A 7 6.22 -17.62 21.18
C GLY A 7 5.07 -17.63 20.16
N GLU A 8 4.35 -16.53 20.00
CA GLU A 8 3.27 -16.44 19.03
C GLU A 8 3.76 -16.09 17.61
N ARG A 9 2.99 -16.50 16.61
CA ARG A 9 3.26 -16.20 15.21
C ARG A 9 3.03 -14.72 14.93
N LEU A 10 4.03 -14.02 14.39
CA LEU A 10 3.92 -12.61 14.06
C LEU A 10 2.98 -12.39 12.86
N ARG A 11 1.95 -11.59 13.01
CA ARG A 11 0.97 -11.26 11.95
C ARG A 11 1.27 -9.88 11.40
N LEU A 12 1.88 -9.81 10.21
CA LEU A 12 2.25 -8.56 9.56
C LEU A 12 1.37 -8.28 8.34
N GLY A 13 0.90 -7.04 8.23
CA GLY A 13 0.39 -6.48 6.98
C GLY A 13 1.50 -5.73 6.25
N ILE A 14 1.62 -5.90 4.94
CA ILE A 14 2.42 -5.02 4.07
C ILE A 14 1.44 -4.19 3.26
N MET A 15 1.52 -2.88 3.36
CA MET A 15 0.82 -1.96 2.48
C MET A 15 1.81 -1.35 1.51
N GLY A 16 1.91 -1.95 0.32
CA GLY A 16 2.69 -1.44 -0.78
C GLY A 16 1.98 -0.30 -1.51
N GLY A 17 2.72 0.67 -1.99
CA GLY A 17 2.11 1.74 -2.77
C GLY A 17 3.11 2.81 -3.22
N THR A 18 2.69 3.61 -4.20
CA THR A 18 3.51 4.75 -4.62
C THR A 18 3.52 5.85 -3.56
N PHE A 19 2.40 6.05 -2.84
CA PHE A 19 2.19 7.09 -1.81
C PHE A 19 2.62 8.49 -2.30
N ASP A 20 2.02 8.94 -3.38
CA ASP A 20 2.36 10.18 -4.06
C ASP A 20 1.18 11.18 -4.13
N PRO A 21 0.75 11.76 -2.97
CA PRO A 21 1.16 11.47 -1.59
C PRO A 21 0.35 10.36 -0.93
N ILE A 22 0.78 9.94 0.25
CA ILE A 22 -0.05 9.20 1.20
C ILE A 22 -1.24 10.06 1.62
N HIS A 23 -2.38 9.41 1.92
CA HIS A 23 -3.61 10.10 2.31
C HIS A 23 -4.43 9.32 3.34
N LEU A 24 -5.47 9.95 3.91
CA LEU A 24 -6.29 9.35 4.96
C LEU A 24 -6.93 8.02 4.53
N GLY A 25 -7.29 7.87 3.25
CA GLY A 25 -7.79 6.59 2.74
C GLY A 25 -6.83 5.42 2.96
N HIS A 26 -5.53 5.62 2.77
CA HIS A 26 -4.53 4.58 3.05
C HIS A 26 -4.47 4.26 4.55
N LEU A 27 -4.52 5.27 5.42
CA LEU A 27 -4.41 5.07 6.87
C LEU A 27 -5.64 4.36 7.44
N VAL A 28 -6.84 4.74 7.00
CA VAL A 28 -8.09 4.07 7.38
C VAL A 28 -8.06 2.61 6.93
N THR A 29 -7.67 2.34 5.69
CA THR A 29 -7.51 0.98 5.18
C THR A 29 -6.56 0.14 6.03
N ALA A 30 -5.41 0.70 6.41
CA ALA A 30 -4.43 -0.01 7.25
C ALA A 30 -4.97 -0.29 8.65
N GLU A 31 -5.71 0.65 9.24
CA GLU A 31 -6.31 0.51 10.56
C GLU A 31 -7.40 -0.55 10.58
N GLU A 32 -8.30 -0.54 9.60
CA GLU A 32 -9.35 -1.56 9.45
C GLU A 32 -8.73 -2.95 9.25
N ALA A 33 -7.68 -3.05 8.42
CA ALA A 33 -6.96 -4.32 8.26
C ALA A 33 -6.33 -4.79 9.57
N CYS A 34 -5.72 -3.88 10.35
CA CYS A 34 -5.17 -4.19 11.66
C CYS A 34 -6.21 -4.79 12.60
N GLN A 35 -7.40 -4.19 12.64
CA GLN A 35 -8.46 -4.61 13.54
C GLN A 35 -9.10 -5.92 13.10
N GLN A 36 -9.53 -6.01 11.84
CA GLN A 36 -10.29 -7.15 11.35
C GLN A 36 -9.45 -8.43 11.26
N PHE A 37 -8.15 -8.29 10.92
CA PHE A 37 -7.25 -9.44 10.77
C PHE A 37 -6.31 -9.63 11.95
N ASN A 38 -6.52 -8.90 13.07
CA ASN A 38 -5.67 -8.96 14.27
C ASN A 38 -4.17 -8.87 13.93
N LEU A 39 -3.81 -7.89 13.09
CA LEU A 39 -2.41 -7.69 12.73
C LEU A 39 -1.66 -7.06 13.90
N ASP A 40 -0.45 -7.55 14.16
CA ASP A 40 0.46 -6.95 15.13
C ASP A 40 0.96 -5.59 14.63
N HIS A 41 1.32 -5.53 13.34
CA HIS A 41 1.78 -4.30 12.69
C HIS A 41 1.37 -4.26 11.21
N VAL A 42 1.29 -3.05 10.66
CA VAL A 42 1.28 -2.79 9.21
C VAL A 42 2.56 -2.06 8.83
N VAL A 43 3.29 -2.62 7.87
CA VAL A 43 4.49 -2.05 7.27
C VAL A 43 4.10 -1.31 6.01
N PHE A 44 4.17 0.01 6.04
CA PHE A 44 4.03 0.83 4.84
C PHE A 44 5.31 0.73 4.02
N MET A 45 5.16 0.47 2.72
CA MET A 45 6.29 0.25 1.82
C MET A 45 6.15 1.12 0.57
N PRO A 46 6.70 2.35 0.60
CA PRO A 46 6.75 3.18 -0.59
C PRO A 46 7.58 2.50 -1.68
N SER A 47 7.01 2.33 -2.86
CA SER A 47 7.74 1.74 -3.99
C SER A 47 8.93 2.61 -4.40
N GLY A 48 10.04 2.01 -4.71
CA GLY A 48 11.20 2.69 -5.27
C GLY A 48 10.86 3.21 -6.66
N GLU A 49 10.91 2.33 -7.64
CA GLU A 49 10.51 2.59 -9.02
C GLU A 49 9.23 1.81 -9.34
N PRO A 50 8.04 2.48 -9.36
CA PRO A 50 6.80 1.80 -9.72
C PRO A 50 6.84 1.34 -11.18
N PRO A 51 6.74 0.01 -11.48
CA PRO A 51 6.97 -0.52 -12.82
C PRO A 51 5.93 -0.06 -13.85
N HIS A 52 4.74 0.36 -13.41
CA HIS A 52 3.62 0.74 -14.27
C HIS A 52 3.41 2.26 -14.40
N LYS A 53 4.33 3.09 -13.89
CA LYS A 53 4.19 4.56 -13.94
C LYS A 53 5.34 5.21 -14.69
N ASP A 54 5.02 6.29 -15.42
CA ASP A 54 6.05 7.14 -16.03
C ASP A 54 6.88 7.79 -14.90
N LYS A 55 8.15 7.41 -14.80
CA LYS A 55 9.10 7.88 -13.78
C LYS A 55 9.17 9.42 -13.71
N ARG A 56 9.01 10.11 -14.84
CA ARG A 56 9.05 11.58 -14.91
C ARG A 56 7.85 12.26 -14.25
N LYS A 57 6.76 11.51 -14.00
CA LYS A 57 5.52 12.01 -13.39
C LYS A 57 5.35 11.62 -11.94
N VAL A 58 6.29 10.88 -11.36
CA VAL A 58 6.25 10.44 -9.98
C VAL A 58 7.23 11.25 -9.16
N THR A 59 6.77 11.76 -8.02
CA THR A 59 7.61 12.49 -7.06
C THR A 59 8.77 11.61 -6.58
N ALA A 60 9.95 12.20 -6.39
CA ALA A 60 11.14 11.49 -5.94
C ALA A 60 10.87 10.60 -4.71
N ALA A 61 11.46 9.42 -4.68
CA ALA A 61 11.20 8.40 -3.66
C ALA A 61 11.41 8.92 -2.22
N GLU A 62 12.42 9.77 -2.01
CA GLU A 62 12.68 10.36 -0.70
C GLU A 62 11.54 11.26 -0.21
N HIS A 63 10.95 12.08 -1.06
CA HIS A 63 9.78 12.88 -0.67
C HIS A 63 8.60 11.98 -0.31
N ARG A 64 8.35 10.92 -1.08
CA ARG A 64 7.25 9.98 -0.82
C ARG A 64 7.47 9.22 0.47
N TYR A 65 8.71 8.82 0.75
CA TYR A 65 9.10 8.19 2.00
C TYR A 65 8.87 9.12 3.20
N LEU A 66 9.33 10.37 3.13
CA LEU A 66 9.18 11.34 4.21
C LEU A 66 7.71 11.68 4.46
N MET A 67 6.90 11.83 3.42
CA MET A 67 5.45 12.01 3.57
C MET A 67 4.80 10.80 4.25
N THR A 68 5.21 9.59 3.89
CA THR A 68 4.69 8.36 4.50
C THR A 68 5.12 8.28 5.98
N MET A 69 6.37 8.60 6.30
CA MET A 69 6.87 8.65 7.67
C MET A 69 6.04 9.61 8.53
N LEU A 70 5.81 10.82 8.04
CA LEU A 70 5.01 11.83 8.74
C LEU A 70 3.56 11.39 8.97
N ALA A 71 3.03 10.55 8.09
CA ALA A 71 1.67 10.05 8.20
C ALA A 71 1.51 8.91 9.22
N VAL A 72 2.52 8.03 9.35
CA VAL A 72 2.41 6.79 10.12
C VAL A 72 2.99 6.89 11.53
N VAL A 73 3.85 7.88 11.82
CA VAL A 73 4.63 7.98 13.07
C VAL A 73 3.77 8.01 14.33
N ALA A 74 2.54 8.51 14.26
CA ALA A 74 1.64 8.63 15.40
C ALA A 74 0.92 7.31 15.77
N ASN A 75 0.94 6.29 14.90
CA ASN A 75 0.28 5.03 15.15
C ASN A 75 1.32 3.95 15.56
N PRO A 76 1.25 3.39 16.78
CA PRO A 76 2.24 2.44 17.28
C PRO A 76 2.24 1.10 16.52
N LYS A 77 1.16 0.79 15.80
CA LYS A 77 1.07 -0.42 14.96
C LYS A 77 1.60 -0.20 13.54
N PHE A 78 1.82 1.07 13.13
CA PHE A 78 2.31 1.38 11.79
C PHE A 78 3.83 1.53 11.80
N THR A 79 4.45 0.91 10.83
CA THR A 79 5.91 1.01 10.60
C THR A 79 6.17 1.36 9.14
N LEU A 80 7.39 1.77 8.84
CA LEU A 80 7.79 2.17 7.51
C LEU A 80 9.05 1.40 7.10
N SER A 81 9.09 0.93 5.86
CA SER A 81 10.24 0.23 5.29
C SER A 81 10.82 0.99 4.10
N ARG A 82 12.15 0.99 3.99
CA ARG A 82 12.89 1.52 2.83
C ARG A 82 13.24 0.44 1.80
N LEU A 83 12.84 -0.79 2.05
CA LEU A 83 13.31 -1.97 1.31
C LEU A 83 13.22 -1.81 -0.21
N GLU A 84 12.08 -1.29 -0.70
CA GLU A 84 11.89 -1.09 -2.14
C GLU A 84 12.57 0.19 -2.66
N ILE A 85 12.74 1.22 -1.82
CA ILE A 85 13.46 2.45 -2.21
C ILE A 85 14.95 2.19 -2.38
N GLU A 86 15.52 1.34 -1.53
CA GLU A 86 16.94 0.97 -1.56
C GLU A 86 17.25 -0.11 -2.60
N SER A 87 16.22 -0.75 -3.15
CA SER A 87 16.38 -1.73 -4.23
C SER A 87 16.80 -1.03 -5.52
N LYS A 88 17.84 -1.57 -6.17
CA LYS A 88 18.26 -1.13 -7.52
C LYS A 88 17.47 -1.79 -8.65
N GLN A 89 16.52 -2.65 -8.29
CA GLN A 89 15.69 -3.40 -9.23
C GLN A 89 14.22 -3.00 -9.10
N PRO A 90 13.40 -3.23 -10.15
CA PRO A 90 11.96 -3.05 -10.05
C PRO A 90 11.38 -3.85 -8.86
N SER A 91 10.49 -3.21 -8.12
CA SER A 91 9.87 -3.80 -6.93
C SER A 91 8.78 -4.79 -7.33
N TYR A 92 9.04 -6.07 -7.21
CA TYR A 92 8.02 -7.11 -7.36
C TYR A 92 7.57 -7.61 -5.99
N THR A 93 6.26 -7.77 -5.82
CA THR A 93 5.66 -8.19 -4.54
C THR A 93 6.22 -9.50 -4.01
N VAL A 94 6.49 -10.48 -4.89
CA VAL A 94 7.08 -11.76 -4.49
C VAL A 94 8.48 -11.61 -3.88
N ASP A 95 9.31 -10.73 -4.43
CA ASP A 95 10.66 -10.49 -3.92
C ASP A 95 10.61 -9.80 -2.56
N THR A 96 9.65 -8.89 -2.37
CA THR A 96 9.34 -8.28 -1.07
C THR A 96 8.93 -9.35 -0.05
N VAL A 97 8.01 -10.24 -0.41
CA VAL A 97 7.54 -11.32 0.48
C VAL A 97 8.69 -12.26 0.86
N ARG A 98 9.52 -12.69 -0.11
CA ARG A 98 10.73 -13.50 0.16
C ARG A 98 11.63 -12.81 1.18
N ARG A 99 11.87 -11.51 1.01
CA ARG A 99 12.72 -10.73 1.91
C ARG A 99 12.17 -10.65 3.33
N PHE A 100 10.85 -10.57 3.50
CA PHE A 100 10.24 -10.61 4.83
C PHE A 100 10.43 -11.97 5.52
N TYR A 101 10.31 -13.08 4.79
CA TYR A 101 10.60 -14.40 5.36
C TYR A 101 12.08 -14.57 5.72
N GLU A 102 13.01 -14.02 4.94
CA GLU A 102 14.43 -13.98 5.31
C GLU A 102 14.68 -13.20 6.60
N LEU A 103 13.99 -12.08 6.81
CA LEU A 103 14.17 -11.22 7.97
C LEU A 103 13.51 -11.75 9.24
N TYR A 104 12.35 -12.40 9.12
CA TYR A 104 11.52 -12.80 10.28
C TYR A 104 11.39 -14.30 10.48
N GLY A 105 11.83 -15.12 9.51
CA GLY A 105 11.73 -16.59 9.52
C GLY A 105 10.30 -17.08 9.35
N ASP A 106 10.11 -18.39 9.58
CA ASP A 106 8.82 -19.08 9.31
C ASP A 106 7.73 -18.79 10.35
N ASN A 107 8.09 -18.17 11.48
CA ASN A 107 7.10 -17.78 12.49
C ASN A 107 6.40 -16.44 12.13
N LEU A 108 6.10 -16.27 10.85
CA LEU A 108 5.46 -15.11 10.24
C LEU A 108 4.18 -15.53 9.53
N THR A 109 3.10 -14.78 9.73
CA THR A 109 1.92 -14.79 8.88
C THR A 109 1.86 -13.45 8.17
N LEU A 110 1.98 -13.46 6.85
CA LEU A 110 2.09 -12.26 6.05
C LEU A 110 0.81 -11.98 5.28
N TYR A 111 0.36 -10.74 5.31
CA TYR A 111 -0.77 -10.23 4.56
C TYR A 111 -0.33 -9.09 3.66
N PHE A 112 -0.71 -9.12 2.40
CA PHE A 112 -0.48 -7.99 1.48
C PHE A 112 -1.79 -7.21 1.31
N ILE A 113 -1.78 -5.93 1.71
CA ILE A 113 -2.94 -5.05 1.69
C ILE A 113 -2.92 -4.27 0.38
N THR A 114 -3.96 -4.45 -0.44
CA THR A 114 -4.05 -3.81 -1.75
C THR A 114 -5.51 -3.48 -2.10
N GLY A 115 -5.72 -2.66 -3.13
CA GLY A 115 -7.07 -2.45 -3.67
C GLY A 115 -7.58 -3.68 -4.42
N ALA A 116 -8.88 -3.94 -4.37
CA ALA A 116 -9.49 -5.07 -5.06
C ALA A 116 -9.24 -5.04 -6.58
N ASP A 117 -9.08 -3.86 -7.17
CA ASP A 117 -8.76 -3.73 -8.60
C ASP A 117 -7.40 -4.34 -8.96
N ALA A 118 -6.42 -4.31 -8.05
CA ALA A 118 -5.11 -4.92 -8.28
C ALA A 118 -5.16 -6.46 -8.31
N ILE A 119 -6.17 -7.05 -7.65
CA ILE A 119 -6.37 -8.51 -7.65
C ILE A 119 -6.87 -9.01 -9.01
N LEU A 120 -7.52 -8.16 -9.81
CA LEU A 120 -7.95 -8.52 -11.16
C LEU A 120 -6.78 -8.97 -12.05
N ASP A 121 -5.61 -8.39 -11.83
CA ASP A 121 -4.41 -8.64 -12.60
C ASP A 121 -3.41 -9.58 -11.90
N ILE A 122 -3.80 -10.22 -10.78
CA ILE A 122 -2.87 -10.99 -9.94
C ILE A 122 -2.15 -12.12 -10.70
N THR A 123 -2.81 -12.72 -11.69
CA THR A 123 -2.22 -13.78 -12.53
C THR A 123 -1.08 -13.28 -13.43
N THR A 124 -0.97 -11.96 -13.62
CA THR A 124 0.11 -11.32 -14.38
C THR A 124 1.31 -10.95 -13.51
N TRP A 125 1.17 -11.07 -12.18
CA TRP A 125 2.25 -10.74 -11.27
C TRP A 125 3.36 -11.78 -11.33
N LYS A 126 4.59 -11.32 -11.20
CA LYS A 126 5.77 -12.20 -11.16
C LYS A 126 5.58 -13.28 -10.08
N ASP A 127 5.76 -14.53 -10.47
CA ASP A 127 5.69 -15.72 -9.60
C ASP A 127 4.42 -15.74 -8.71
N TYR A 128 3.26 -15.36 -9.27
CA TYR A 128 2.02 -15.19 -8.49
C TYR A 128 1.60 -16.44 -7.72
N LYS A 129 1.91 -17.64 -8.21
CA LYS A 129 1.58 -18.91 -7.53
C LYS A 129 2.35 -19.02 -6.21
N GLU A 130 3.67 -18.82 -6.23
CA GLU A 130 4.49 -18.78 -5.03
C GLU A 130 4.02 -17.67 -4.08
N LEU A 131 3.68 -16.52 -4.64
CA LEU A 131 3.19 -15.39 -3.86
C LEU A 131 1.91 -15.75 -3.08
N LEU A 132 0.95 -16.43 -3.71
CA LEU A 132 -0.28 -16.90 -3.05
C LEU A 132 -0.01 -17.95 -1.96
N GLU A 133 0.96 -18.83 -2.16
CA GLU A 133 1.34 -19.83 -1.16
C GLU A 133 1.97 -19.22 0.09
N ARG A 134 2.71 -18.12 -0.08
CA ARG A 134 3.47 -17.47 1.01
C ARG A 134 2.75 -16.32 1.69
N CYS A 135 1.75 -15.73 1.04
CA CYS A 135 1.13 -14.50 1.50
C CYS A 135 -0.38 -14.54 1.25
N SER A 136 -1.16 -14.18 2.26
CA SER A 136 -2.58 -13.89 2.08
C SER A 136 -2.77 -12.44 1.64
N PHE A 137 -3.82 -12.18 0.87
CA PHE A 137 -4.15 -10.83 0.41
C PHE A 137 -5.35 -10.28 1.16
N ILE A 138 -5.26 -9.03 1.59
CA ILE A 138 -6.40 -8.24 2.06
C ILE A 138 -6.73 -7.27 0.92
N ALA A 139 -7.78 -7.62 0.17
CA ALA A 139 -8.26 -6.84 -0.96
C ALA A 139 -9.32 -5.84 -0.49
N THR A 140 -8.97 -4.56 -0.49
CA THR A 140 -9.90 -3.52 -0.03
C THR A 140 -10.87 -3.16 -1.13
N SER A 141 -12.16 -3.26 -0.83
CA SER A 141 -13.24 -2.91 -1.74
C SER A 141 -13.99 -1.67 -1.26
N ARG A 142 -14.59 -0.98 -2.21
CA ARG A 142 -15.60 0.04 -1.92
C ARG A 142 -16.97 -0.63 -1.85
N PRO A 143 -17.95 -0.05 -1.12
CA PRO A 143 -19.32 -0.53 -1.15
C PRO A 143 -19.83 -0.71 -2.59
N GLY A 144 -20.43 -1.85 -2.88
CA GLY A 144 -20.91 -2.20 -4.23
C GLY A 144 -19.86 -2.85 -5.15
N TYR A 145 -18.72 -3.25 -4.65
CA TYR A 145 -17.74 -4.04 -5.44
C TYR A 145 -18.32 -5.39 -5.86
N SER A 146 -18.27 -5.70 -7.16
CA SER A 146 -18.81 -6.94 -7.72
C SER A 146 -17.77 -8.05 -7.79
N LEU A 147 -17.96 -9.12 -7.02
CA LEU A 147 -17.21 -10.36 -7.13
C LEU A 147 -17.41 -11.07 -8.48
N GLN A 148 -18.55 -10.83 -9.13
CA GLN A 148 -18.88 -11.44 -10.41
C GLN A 148 -17.86 -11.08 -11.48
N LYS A 149 -17.45 -9.82 -11.56
CA LYS A 149 -16.39 -9.39 -12.49
C LYS A 149 -15.07 -10.10 -12.22
N LEU A 150 -14.71 -10.29 -10.95
CA LEU A 150 -13.51 -11.02 -10.56
C LEU A 150 -13.59 -12.51 -10.96
N GLN A 151 -14.76 -13.11 -10.79
CA GLN A 151 -15.01 -14.49 -11.19
C GLN A 151 -14.93 -14.68 -12.72
N GLU A 152 -15.50 -13.77 -13.49
CA GLU A 152 -15.43 -13.77 -14.96
C GLU A 152 -13.97 -13.67 -15.46
N LEU A 153 -13.17 -12.77 -14.86
CA LEU A 153 -11.78 -12.55 -15.27
C LEU A 153 -10.85 -13.69 -14.87
N LEU A 154 -11.01 -14.26 -13.67
CA LEU A 154 -10.16 -15.33 -13.17
C LEU A 154 -10.59 -16.73 -13.67
N GLY A 155 -11.81 -16.89 -14.15
CA GLY A 155 -12.32 -18.14 -14.71
C GLY A 155 -12.11 -19.34 -13.78
N SER A 156 -11.49 -20.40 -14.29
CA SER A 156 -11.21 -21.63 -13.53
C SER A 156 -10.23 -21.43 -12.35
N ALA A 157 -9.40 -20.38 -12.38
CA ALA A 157 -8.47 -20.07 -11.28
C ALA A 157 -9.15 -19.38 -10.09
N PHE A 158 -10.38 -18.88 -10.25
CA PHE A 158 -11.09 -18.10 -9.23
C PHE A 158 -11.12 -18.78 -7.85
N SER A 159 -11.58 -20.03 -7.79
CA SER A 159 -11.74 -20.76 -6.53
C SER A 159 -10.41 -21.01 -5.79
N VAL A 160 -9.33 -21.20 -6.54
CA VAL A 160 -7.99 -21.40 -5.98
C VAL A 160 -7.44 -20.09 -5.45
N ILE A 161 -7.52 -19.03 -6.23
CA ILE A 161 -7.02 -17.70 -5.87
C ILE A 161 -7.76 -17.14 -4.68
N MET A 162 -9.10 -17.26 -4.66
CA MET A 162 -9.94 -16.71 -3.58
C MET A 162 -9.71 -17.34 -2.20
N ARG A 163 -9.07 -18.51 -2.11
CA ARG A 163 -8.67 -19.09 -0.82
C ARG A 163 -7.60 -18.24 -0.10
N HIS A 164 -6.84 -17.46 -0.86
CA HIS A 164 -5.76 -16.61 -0.36
C HIS A 164 -6.14 -15.13 -0.29
N ILE A 165 -7.39 -14.78 -0.68
CA ILE A 165 -7.86 -13.40 -0.73
C ILE A 165 -8.98 -13.19 0.26
N HIS A 166 -8.79 -12.23 1.14
CA HIS A 166 -9.78 -11.76 2.09
C HIS A 166 -10.28 -10.39 1.64
N LEU A 167 -11.59 -10.25 1.47
CA LEU A 167 -12.18 -8.96 1.15
C LEU A 167 -12.36 -8.14 2.42
N LEU A 168 -11.91 -6.90 2.37
CA LEU A 168 -12.08 -5.92 3.43
C LEU A 168 -12.89 -4.75 2.88
N GLU A 169 -14.13 -4.62 3.36
CA GLU A 169 -14.91 -3.42 3.09
C GLU A 169 -14.46 -2.30 4.01
N VAL A 170 -14.04 -1.19 3.43
CA VAL A 170 -13.60 -0.01 4.16
C VAL A 170 -14.60 1.13 3.97
N PRO A 171 -14.73 2.04 4.96
CA PRO A 171 -15.55 3.23 4.79
C PRO A 171 -15.20 3.96 3.49
N ALA A 172 -16.21 4.20 2.65
CA ALA A 172 -16.02 4.78 1.34
C ALA A 172 -15.44 6.20 1.44
N MET A 173 -14.14 6.33 1.22
CA MET A 173 -13.47 7.62 1.14
C MET A 173 -13.03 7.84 -0.31
N ALA A 174 -13.70 8.78 -0.99
CA ALA A 174 -13.34 9.17 -2.37
C ALA A 174 -12.06 10.04 -2.39
N ILE A 175 -11.02 9.60 -1.66
CA ILE A 175 -9.73 10.27 -1.62
C ILE A 175 -8.75 9.52 -2.50
N SER A 176 -8.02 10.24 -3.36
CA SER A 176 -6.94 9.66 -4.16
C SER A 176 -5.74 10.60 -4.23
N SER A 177 -4.55 10.02 -4.38
CA SER A 177 -3.32 10.80 -4.58
C SER A 177 -3.43 11.70 -5.82
N THR A 178 -4.07 11.24 -6.88
CA THR A 178 -4.28 12.02 -8.12
C THR A 178 -5.14 13.26 -7.85
N GLU A 179 -6.23 13.12 -7.09
CA GLU A 179 -7.07 14.26 -6.75
C GLU A 179 -6.32 15.25 -5.86
N ILE A 180 -5.52 14.77 -4.91
CA ILE A 180 -4.69 15.64 -4.05
C ILE A 180 -3.71 16.45 -4.90
N ARG A 181 -2.98 15.82 -5.81
CA ARG A 181 -2.04 16.53 -6.70
C ARG A 181 -2.74 17.56 -7.57
N ARG A 182 -3.91 17.20 -8.14
CA ARG A 182 -4.73 18.10 -8.94
C ARG A 182 -5.20 19.33 -8.14
N ARG A 183 -5.60 19.12 -6.88
CA ARG A 183 -6.01 20.21 -5.98
C ARG A 183 -4.87 21.17 -5.69
N VAL A 184 -3.69 20.65 -5.34
CA VAL A 184 -2.50 21.48 -5.09
C VAL A 184 -2.14 22.28 -6.34
N ALA A 185 -2.09 21.64 -7.50
CA ALA A 185 -1.81 22.34 -8.77
C ALA A 185 -2.82 23.46 -9.09
N ALA A 186 -4.06 23.30 -8.64
CA ALA A 186 -5.13 24.29 -8.82
C ALA A 186 -5.25 25.30 -7.67
N GLY A 187 -4.31 25.33 -6.72
CA GLY A 187 -4.36 26.22 -5.56
C GLY A 187 -5.50 25.90 -4.57
N LYS A 188 -6.12 24.72 -4.65
CA LYS A 188 -7.21 24.30 -3.77
C LYS A 188 -6.68 23.63 -2.52
N THR A 189 -7.43 23.76 -1.41
CA THR A 189 -7.07 23.10 -0.15
C THR A 189 -7.07 21.57 -0.26
N ILE A 190 -6.12 20.92 0.42
CA ILE A 190 -6.04 19.48 0.63
C ILE A 190 -6.21 19.10 2.11
N ARG A 191 -6.66 20.08 2.93
CA ARG A 191 -6.93 19.85 4.35
C ARG A 191 -7.94 18.72 4.53
N TYR A 192 -7.67 17.84 5.48
CA TYR A 192 -8.45 16.63 5.78
C TYR A 192 -8.48 15.55 4.70
N LEU A 193 -7.71 15.69 3.63
CA LEU A 193 -7.50 14.60 2.65
C LEU A 193 -6.23 13.81 2.99
N THR A 194 -5.27 14.46 3.64
CA THR A 194 -4.02 13.88 4.12
C THR A 194 -3.73 14.37 5.55
N PRO A 195 -2.91 13.68 6.35
CA PRO A 195 -2.51 14.19 7.66
C PRO A 195 -1.87 15.57 7.58
N ARG A 196 -2.15 16.41 8.58
CA ARG A 196 -1.63 17.78 8.62
C ARG A 196 -0.11 17.90 8.41
N PRO A 197 0.75 17.04 9.02
CA PRO A 197 2.19 17.10 8.76
C PRO A 197 2.55 16.85 7.28
N VAL A 198 1.80 15.99 6.59
CA VAL A 198 1.98 15.71 5.16
C VAL A 198 1.53 16.92 4.32
N GLU A 199 0.38 17.52 4.63
CA GLU A 199 -0.08 18.76 4.01
C GLU A 199 0.99 19.85 4.10
N GLN A 200 1.51 20.10 5.32
CA GLN A 200 2.56 21.08 5.56
C GLN A 200 3.85 20.76 4.78
N TYR A 201 4.24 19.49 4.72
CA TYR A 201 5.40 19.05 3.96
C TYR A 201 5.26 19.34 2.46
N ILE A 202 4.09 19.04 1.89
CA ILE A 202 3.76 19.31 0.48
C ILE A 202 3.94 20.79 0.16
N TYR A 203 3.35 21.66 0.95
CA TYR A 203 3.43 23.10 0.70
C TYR A 203 4.83 23.68 0.93
N LYS A 204 5.51 23.25 2.01
CA LYS A 204 6.87 23.69 2.33
C LYS A 204 7.87 23.34 1.21
N ASN A 205 7.72 22.16 0.61
CA ASN A 205 8.63 21.69 -0.45
C ASN A 205 8.10 22.00 -1.87
N ARG A 206 7.00 22.77 -1.97
CA ARG A 206 6.38 23.17 -3.24
C ARG A 206 6.08 21.98 -4.16
N LEU A 207 5.73 20.82 -3.58
CA LEU A 207 5.39 19.62 -4.35
C LEU A 207 4.06 19.83 -5.07
N TYR A 208 3.95 19.28 -6.28
CA TYR A 208 2.75 19.30 -7.12
C TYR A 208 2.31 20.69 -7.62
N ILE A 209 3.08 21.73 -7.34
CA ILE A 209 2.83 23.07 -7.87
C ILE A 209 3.42 23.11 -9.29
N PRO A 210 2.65 23.50 -10.32
CA PRO A 210 3.23 23.72 -11.63
C PRO A 210 4.37 24.73 -11.57
N HIS A 211 5.51 24.39 -12.18
CA HIS A 211 6.51 25.41 -12.40
C HIS A 211 5.89 26.42 -13.38
N SER A 212 5.71 27.67 -12.95
CA SER A 212 5.49 28.76 -13.90
C SER A 212 6.66 28.73 -14.87
N LEU A 213 6.37 28.54 -16.13
CA LEU A 213 7.32 28.83 -17.20
C LEU A 213 7.56 30.33 -17.11
N ASP A 214 8.69 30.73 -16.52
CA ASP A 214 9.22 32.09 -16.67
C ASP A 214 9.54 32.35 -18.14
#